data_58a0143d57a3e9c2eb471e68eb61cbfe
#
_entry.id   58a0143d57a3e9c2eb471e68eb61cbfe
#
_cell.length_a   1.000
_cell.length_b   1.000
_cell.length_c   1.000
_cell.angle_alpha   90.00
_cell.angle_beta   90.00
_cell.angle_gamma   90.00
#
_symmetry.space_group_name_H-M   'P 1'
#
loop_
_entity.id
_entity.type
_entity.pdbx_description
1 polymer ?
#
loop_
_entity_poly.entity_id
_entity_poly.type
_entity_poly.pdbx_seq_one_letter_code
_entity_poly.pdbx_strand_id
1 'polypeptide(L)'
;MNKKLTEKQYNAFRFIRNSLVHDGKSPSVRELMKKLGYNSPNAAAYVIESLIDLGLIERKEDKKLVIAKDLEPETPFNERTIPVPLLGVVPCGVPVISDENTEAIISVSEKLAKPPHKYFFLRANGNSMNAAGIEDGDLVLIKQQATAKDGDHVVALVDGESTIKEFRRDKNVVLLNPKSTDKSYKPIVVTSDLKVQGIVVTALTGI
;
A
#
# COMPACT_ATOMS: atom_id res chain seq x y z
N MET A 1 -2.08 -12.54 -22.97
CA MET A 1 -0.97 -11.56 -22.97
C MET A 1 -1.56 -10.16 -22.94
N ASN A 2 -1.49 -9.46 -21.82
CA ASN A 2 -1.92 -8.06 -21.76
C ASN A 2 -0.90 -7.22 -22.53
N LYS A 3 -1.23 -6.82 -23.78
CA LYS A 3 -0.44 -5.81 -24.49
C LYS A 3 -0.60 -4.48 -23.76
N LYS A 4 0.48 -3.98 -23.15
CA LYS A 4 0.52 -2.62 -22.59
C LYS A 4 0.20 -1.61 -23.70
N LEU A 5 -0.77 -0.73 -23.46
CA LEU A 5 -1.06 0.39 -24.34
C LEU A 5 0.13 1.34 -24.39
N THR A 6 0.37 1.93 -25.55
CA THR A 6 1.26 3.09 -25.63
C THR A 6 0.57 4.30 -25.00
N GLU A 7 1.33 5.28 -24.56
CA GLU A 7 0.80 6.53 -24.01
C GLU A 7 -0.21 7.21 -24.95
N LYS A 8 0.08 7.20 -26.25
CA LYS A 8 -0.82 7.75 -27.28
C LYS A 8 -2.13 6.99 -27.37
N GLN A 9 -2.10 5.67 -27.34
CA GLN A 9 -3.30 4.81 -27.33
C GLN A 9 -4.13 5.03 -26.05
N TYR A 10 -3.47 5.10 -24.91
CA TYR A 10 -4.13 5.34 -23.62
C TYR A 10 -4.83 6.71 -23.59
N ASN A 11 -4.16 7.78 -24.03
CA ASN A 11 -4.73 9.11 -24.06
C ASN A 11 -5.90 9.21 -25.05
N ALA A 12 -5.82 8.53 -26.20
CA ALA A 12 -6.91 8.45 -27.16
C ALA A 12 -8.13 7.71 -26.60
N PHE A 13 -7.91 6.54 -26.00
CA PHE A 13 -8.98 5.78 -25.37
C PHE A 13 -9.66 6.58 -24.26
N ARG A 14 -8.90 7.21 -23.40
CA ARG A 14 -9.42 8.04 -22.30
C ARG A 14 -10.26 9.22 -22.79
N PHE A 15 -9.83 9.87 -23.88
CA PHE A 15 -10.60 10.95 -24.48
C PHE A 15 -11.93 10.44 -25.08
N ILE A 16 -11.91 9.34 -25.84
CA ILE A 16 -13.10 8.71 -26.43
C ILE A 16 -14.08 8.31 -25.32
N ARG A 17 -13.59 7.65 -24.28
CA ARG A 17 -14.38 7.23 -23.12
C ARG A 17 -15.05 8.42 -22.42
N ASN A 18 -14.27 9.46 -22.12
CA ASN A 18 -14.80 10.64 -21.43
C ASN A 18 -15.87 11.35 -22.26
N SER A 19 -15.69 11.49 -23.58
CA SER A 19 -16.71 12.06 -24.46
C SER A 19 -17.99 11.23 -24.47
N LEU A 20 -17.87 9.90 -24.48
CA LEU A 20 -19.04 9.02 -24.43
C LEU A 20 -19.79 9.10 -23.09
N VAL A 21 -19.04 9.17 -21.98
CA VAL A 21 -19.62 9.19 -20.62
C VAL A 21 -20.20 10.56 -20.27
N HIS A 22 -19.49 11.65 -20.58
CA HIS A 22 -19.90 13.00 -20.17
C HIS A 22 -20.77 13.70 -21.20
N ASP A 23 -20.47 13.52 -22.50
CA ASP A 23 -21.16 14.24 -23.57
C ASP A 23 -22.20 13.37 -24.26
N GLY A 24 -22.23 12.06 -23.97
CA GLY A 24 -23.12 11.08 -24.63
C GLY A 24 -22.87 10.91 -26.14
N LYS A 25 -21.72 11.40 -26.62
CA LYS A 25 -21.39 11.43 -28.06
C LYS A 25 -20.01 10.90 -28.33
N SER A 26 -19.88 10.09 -29.39
CA SER A 26 -18.59 9.66 -29.91
C SER A 26 -17.85 10.86 -30.54
N PRO A 27 -16.60 11.13 -30.15
CA PRO A 27 -15.83 12.20 -30.75
C PRO A 27 -15.49 11.87 -32.21
N SER A 28 -15.44 12.90 -33.06
CA SER A 28 -14.99 12.77 -34.43
C SER A 28 -13.45 12.62 -34.47
N VAL A 29 -12.94 12.08 -35.60
CA VAL A 29 -11.49 11.96 -35.84
C VAL A 29 -10.80 13.33 -35.75
N ARG A 30 -11.47 14.42 -36.19
CA ARG A 30 -10.92 15.78 -36.14
C ARG A 30 -10.82 16.29 -34.68
N GLU A 31 -11.81 16.01 -33.85
CA GLU A 31 -11.78 16.37 -32.44
C GLU A 31 -10.68 15.61 -31.70
N LEU A 32 -10.54 14.30 -31.97
CA LEU A 32 -9.44 13.49 -31.43
C LEU A 32 -8.07 14.03 -31.87
N MET A 33 -7.91 14.34 -33.15
CA MET A 33 -6.70 14.93 -33.71
C MET A 33 -6.34 16.23 -32.98
N LYS A 34 -7.30 17.15 -32.85
CA LYS A 34 -7.08 18.46 -32.20
C LYS A 34 -6.75 18.30 -30.71
N LYS A 35 -7.47 17.43 -30.00
CA LYS A 35 -7.31 17.22 -28.57
C LYS A 35 -5.97 16.58 -28.22
N LEU A 36 -5.49 15.66 -29.06
CA LEU A 36 -4.26 14.90 -28.83
C LEU A 36 -3.04 15.46 -29.54
N GLY A 37 -3.18 16.61 -30.22
CA GLY A 37 -2.08 17.29 -30.89
C GLY A 37 -1.51 16.52 -32.10
N TYR A 38 -2.35 15.73 -32.79
CA TYR A 38 -1.90 15.06 -34.01
C TYR A 38 -1.88 16.00 -35.20
N ASN A 39 -0.86 15.87 -36.04
CA ASN A 39 -0.65 16.73 -37.21
C ASN A 39 -1.54 16.35 -38.42
N SER A 40 -2.21 15.19 -38.40
CA SER A 40 -3.06 14.74 -39.48
C SER A 40 -4.24 13.90 -39.00
N PRO A 41 -5.38 13.94 -39.72
CA PRO A 41 -6.51 13.07 -39.44
C PRO A 41 -6.17 11.58 -39.55
N ASN A 42 -5.26 11.22 -40.45
CA ASN A 42 -4.83 9.83 -40.62
C ASN A 42 -4.12 9.28 -39.40
N ALA A 43 -3.31 10.10 -38.71
CA ALA A 43 -2.65 9.69 -37.47
C ALA A 43 -3.68 9.40 -36.35
N ALA A 44 -4.71 10.22 -36.25
CA ALA A 44 -5.80 9.97 -35.29
C ALA A 44 -6.62 8.74 -35.66
N ALA A 45 -6.93 8.55 -36.96
CA ALA A 45 -7.63 7.36 -37.44
C ALA A 45 -6.85 6.08 -37.17
N TYR A 46 -5.54 6.07 -37.40
CA TYR A 46 -4.69 4.92 -37.11
C TYR A 46 -4.72 4.52 -35.61
N VAL A 47 -4.75 5.49 -34.71
CA VAL A 47 -4.86 5.20 -33.29
C VAL A 47 -6.22 4.61 -32.95
N ILE A 48 -7.31 5.10 -33.56
CA ILE A 48 -8.65 4.53 -33.40
C ILE A 48 -8.65 3.05 -33.86
N GLU A 49 -8.12 2.77 -35.07
CA GLU A 49 -8.06 1.40 -35.58
C GLU A 49 -7.23 0.50 -34.64
N SER A 50 -6.10 1.00 -34.13
CA SER A 50 -5.31 0.24 -33.18
C SER A 50 -6.04 -0.09 -31.88
N LEU A 51 -6.96 0.77 -31.43
CA LEU A 51 -7.81 0.51 -30.26
C LEU A 51 -8.92 -0.50 -30.56
N ILE A 52 -9.41 -0.51 -31.80
CA ILE A 52 -10.37 -1.51 -32.30
C ILE A 52 -9.68 -2.89 -32.35
N ASP A 53 -8.47 -2.97 -32.92
CA ASP A 53 -7.68 -4.20 -33.02
C ASP A 53 -7.34 -4.77 -31.62
N LEU A 54 -7.25 -3.92 -30.61
CA LEU A 54 -7.06 -4.30 -29.22
C LEU A 54 -8.37 -4.71 -28.53
N GLY A 55 -9.51 -4.59 -29.21
CA GLY A 55 -10.84 -4.93 -28.67
C GLY A 55 -11.31 -4.00 -27.55
N LEU A 56 -10.78 -2.77 -27.49
CA LEU A 56 -11.15 -1.78 -26.46
C LEU A 56 -12.34 -0.92 -26.89
N ILE A 57 -12.45 -0.63 -28.18
CA ILE A 57 -13.55 0.09 -28.77
C ILE A 57 -14.06 -0.66 -29.98
N GLU A 58 -15.32 -0.44 -30.31
CA GLU A 58 -15.95 -0.95 -31.53
C GLU A 58 -16.54 0.19 -32.33
N ARG A 59 -16.61 0.01 -33.65
CA ARG A 59 -17.29 0.93 -34.55
C ARG A 59 -18.64 0.33 -34.96
N LYS A 60 -19.75 0.99 -34.62
CA LYS A 60 -21.06 0.59 -35.04
C LYS A 60 -21.32 0.92 -36.51
N GLU A 61 -22.42 0.40 -37.09
CA GLU A 61 -22.84 0.64 -38.49
C GLU A 61 -23.03 2.13 -38.80
N ASP A 62 -23.47 2.93 -37.82
CA ASP A 62 -23.60 4.38 -37.91
C ASP A 62 -22.28 5.15 -37.76
N LYS A 63 -21.15 4.43 -37.82
CA LYS A 63 -19.76 4.93 -37.64
C LYS A 63 -19.43 5.51 -36.26
N LYS A 64 -20.33 5.40 -35.29
CA LYS A 64 -20.06 5.81 -33.92
C LYS A 64 -19.15 4.81 -33.22
N LEU A 65 -18.26 5.33 -32.38
CA LEU A 65 -17.40 4.52 -31.51
C LEU A 65 -18.17 4.21 -30.23
N VAL A 66 -18.01 2.99 -29.74
CA VAL A 66 -18.51 2.54 -28.44
C VAL A 66 -17.40 1.84 -27.69
N ILE A 67 -17.44 1.86 -26.37
CA ILE A 67 -16.51 1.10 -25.55
C ILE A 67 -16.93 -0.36 -25.59
N ALA A 68 -16.07 -1.22 -26.13
CA ALA A 68 -16.26 -2.67 -26.16
C ALA A 68 -15.76 -3.30 -24.86
N LYS A 69 -14.61 -2.82 -24.37
CA LYS A 69 -14.03 -3.23 -23.11
C LYS A 69 -13.44 -2.00 -22.43
N ASP A 70 -13.94 -1.67 -21.25
CA ASP A 70 -13.34 -0.61 -20.48
C ASP A 70 -11.95 -1.06 -20.05
N LEU A 71 -10.99 -0.14 -20.12
CA LEU A 71 -9.74 -0.35 -19.41
C LEU A 71 -10.13 -0.36 -17.94
N GLU A 72 -9.81 -1.45 -17.26
CA GLU A 72 -9.76 -1.38 -15.80
C GLU A 72 -9.00 -0.10 -15.49
N PRO A 73 -9.56 0.80 -14.68
CA PRO A 73 -8.88 2.05 -14.42
C PRO A 73 -7.45 1.68 -13.99
N GLU A 74 -6.45 2.05 -14.82
CA GLU A 74 -5.12 2.30 -14.29
C GLU A 74 -5.30 3.52 -13.39
N THR A 75 -6.03 3.30 -12.29
CA THR A 75 -5.88 4.19 -11.17
C THR A 75 -4.39 4.15 -10.85
N PRO A 76 -3.77 5.28 -10.53
CA PRO A 76 -2.45 5.25 -9.90
C PRO A 76 -2.44 4.37 -8.64
N PHE A 77 -3.58 3.82 -8.26
CA PHE A 77 -3.93 2.90 -7.20
C PHE A 77 -4.20 1.45 -7.66
N ASN A 78 -3.73 0.99 -8.83
CA ASN A 78 -3.59 -0.45 -9.07
C ASN A 78 -2.36 -0.99 -8.34
N GLU A 79 -2.05 -0.39 -7.20
CA GLU A 79 -1.20 -1.00 -6.21
C GLU A 79 -1.97 -2.19 -5.64
N ARG A 80 -1.46 -3.37 -5.91
CA ARG A 80 -1.96 -4.56 -5.24
C ARG A 80 -1.88 -4.31 -3.75
N THR A 81 -2.99 -4.51 -3.08
CA THR A 81 -3.07 -4.43 -1.62
C THR A 81 -3.21 -5.83 -1.05
N ILE A 82 -2.68 -6.02 0.12
CA ILE A 82 -2.90 -7.23 0.91
C ILE A 82 -3.68 -6.87 2.17
N PRO A 83 -4.57 -7.74 2.63
CA PRO A 83 -5.26 -7.57 3.90
C PRO A 83 -4.29 -7.80 5.05
N VAL A 84 -4.18 -6.83 5.95
CA VAL A 84 -3.32 -6.89 7.13
C VAL A 84 -4.20 -6.70 8.36
N PRO A 85 -4.20 -7.64 9.34
CA PRO A 85 -5.01 -7.53 10.54
C PRO A 85 -4.47 -6.47 11.49
N LEU A 86 -5.37 -5.72 12.12
CA LEU A 86 -5.11 -4.93 13.32
C LEU A 86 -5.38 -5.82 14.53
N LEU A 87 -4.39 -6.00 15.37
CA LEU A 87 -4.49 -6.80 16.59
C LEU A 87 -4.67 -5.88 17.80
N GLY A 88 -5.63 -6.18 18.67
CA GLY A 88 -5.84 -5.44 19.90
C GLY A 88 -4.77 -5.74 20.96
N VAL A 89 -4.36 -7.00 21.06
CA VAL A 89 -3.32 -7.46 21.99
C VAL A 89 -2.40 -8.44 21.28
N VAL A 90 -1.09 -8.35 21.54
CA VAL A 90 -0.12 -9.34 21.06
C VAL A 90 -0.16 -10.54 22.03
N PRO A 91 -0.60 -11.72 21.60
CA PRO A 91 -0.61 -12.88 22.47
C PRO A 91 0.81 -13.34 22.83
N CYS A 92 0.96 -13.94 24.02
CA CYS A 92 2.23 -14.56 24.44
C CYS A 92 2.53 -15.76 23.54
N GLY A 93 3.39 -15.60 22.56
CA GLY A 93 3.76 -16.65 21.59
C GLY A 93 3.98 -16.05 20.21
N VAL A 94 3.86 -16.89 19.19
CA VAL A 94 3.82 -16.39 17.80
C VAL A 94 2.50 -15.63 17.65
N PRO A 95 2.48 -14.41 17.09
CA PRO A 95 1.23 -13.72 16.81
C PRO A 95 0.34 -14.63 15.96
N VAL A 96 -0.58 -15.31 16.61
CA VAL A 96 -1.59 -16.12 15.90
C VAL A 96 -2.66 -15.14 15.49
N ILE A 97 -2.80 -14.96 14.18
CA ILE A 97 -3.94 -14.25 13.60
C ILE A 97 -5.15 -15.17 13.84
N SER A 98 -5.87 -14.91 14.92
CA SER A 98 -7.15 -15.56 15.22
C SER A 98 -8.24 -14.49 15.12
N ASP A 99 -9.44 -14.90 14.74
CA ASP A 99 -10.61 -14.00 14.66
C ASP A 99 -10.88 -13.31 16.02
N GLU A 100 -10.54 -13.97 17.13
CA GLU A 100 -10.72 -13.45 18.49
C GLU A 100 -9.81 -12.25 18.83
N ASN A 101 -8.66 -12.10 18.16
CA ASN A 101 -7.69 -11.04 18.43
C ASN A 101 -7.63 -9.96 17.34
N THR A 102 -8.42 -10.11 16.28
CA THR A 102 -8.43 -9.19 15.14
C THR A 102 -9.55 -8.16 15.31
N GLU A 103 -9.18 -6.90 15.53
CA GLU A 103 -10.13 -5.78 15.62
C GLU A 103 -10.63 -5.32 14.25
N ALA A 104 -9.76 -5.31 13.25
CA ALA A 104 -10.05 -4.87 11.90
C ALA A 104 -9.10 -5.49 10.88
N ILE A 105 -9.47 -5.42 9.60
CA ILE A 105 -8.59 -5.74 8.47
C ILE A 105 -8.33 -4.46 7.68
N ILE A 106 -7.06 -4.11 7.49
CA ILE A 106 -6.63 -2.91 6.78
C ILE A 106 -5.93 -3.32 5.48
N SER A 107 -6.37 -2.74 4.35
CA SER A 107 -5.72 -2.98 3.06
C SER A 107 -4.44 -2.16 2.94
N VAL A 108 -3.31 -2.82 2.76
CA VAL A 108 -1.97 -2.20 2.67
C VAL A 108 -1.35 -2.50 1.32
N SER A 109 -0.72 -1.49 0.71
CA SER A 109 0.03 -1.65 -0.54
C SER A 109 1.11 -2.74 -0.42
N GLU A 110 1.22 -3.62 -1.45
CA GLU A 110 2.30 -4.62 -1.54
C GLU A 110 3.70 -4.00 -1.53
N LYS A 111 3.83 -2.70 -1.79
CA LYS A 111 5.11 -2.00 -1.65
C LYS A 111 5.58 -1.89 -0.20
N LEU A 112 4.64 -1.74 0.73
CA LEU A 112 4.90 -1.67 2.17
C LEU A 112 4.90 -3.05 2.81
N ALA A 113 3.95 -3.90 2.41
CA ALA A 113 3.77 -5.23 2.99
C ALA A 113 4.03 -6.30 1.92
N LYS A 114 5.31 -6.61 1.69
CA LYS A 114 5.77 -7.49 0.59
C LYS A 114 5.57 -8.99 0.93
N PRO A 115 4.79 -9.75 0.15
CA PRO A 115 4.77 -11.20 0.27
C PRO A 115 6.17 -11.82 0.05
N PRO A 116 6.49 -12.98 0.63
CA PRO A 116 5.62 -13.86 1.42
C PRO A 116 5.61 -13.56 2.92
N HIS A 117 6.15 -12.42 3.35
CA HIS A 117 6.18 -12.08 4.77
C HIS A 117 4.77 -11.84 5.33
N LYS A 118 4.59 -12.14 6.60
CA LYS A 118 3.36 -11.84 7.34
C LYS A 118 3.48 -10.50 8.03
N TYR A 119 2.37 -9.77 8.08
CA TYR A 119 2.28 -8.45 8.69
C TYR A 119 1.06 -8.35 9.60
N PHE A 120 1.13 -7.46 10.55
CA PHE A 120 0.00 -7.07 11.39
C PHE A 120 0.15 -5.62 11.84
N PHE A 121 -0.95 -5.00 12.24
CA PHE A 121 -0.95 -3.70 12.88
C PHE A 121 -1.09 -3.85 14.38
N LEU A 122 -0.50 -2.91 15.09
CA LEU A 122 -0.78 -2.62 16.49
C LEU A 122 -1.07 -1.13 16.66
N ARG A 123 -1.88 -0.79 17.64
CA ARG A 123 -2.04 0.58 18.08
C ARG A 123 -0.93 0.90 19.10
N ALA A 124 -0.16 1.94 18.83
CA ALA A 124 0.85 2.44 19.77
C ALA A 124 0.17 2.98 21.02
N ASN A 125 0.77 2.71 22.16
CA ASN A 125 0.33 3.24 23.45
C ASN A 125 1.49 3.97 24.12
N GLY A 126 1.30 5.25 24.40
CA GLY A 126 2.29 6.13 24.98
C GLY A 126 3.34 6.67 24.00
N ASN A 127 4.15 7.59 24.49
CA ASN A 127 5.05 8.42 23.68
C ASN A 127 6.53 7.97 23.75
N SER A 128 6.77 6.71 24.14
CA SER A 128 8.14 6.22 24.31
C SER A 128 8.94 6.11 23.01
N MET A 129 8.28 6.26 21.84
CA MET A 129 8.88 6.19 20.52
C MET A 129 8.57 7.40 19.63
N ASN A 130 8.12 8.52 20.21
CA ASN A 130 7.71 9.72 19.46
C ASN A 130 8.87 10.38 18.70
N ALA A 131 10.10 10.32 19.21
CA ALA A 131 11.28 10.78 18.49
C ALA A 131 11.65 9.89 17.28
N ALA A 132 11.04 8.72 17.17
CA ALA A 132 11.14 7.83 16.01
C ALA A 132 9.91 7.94 15.10
N GLY A 133 9.03 8.92 15.32
CA GLY A 133 7.83 9.14 14.52
C GLY A 133 6.70 8.16 14.82
N ILE A 134 6.65 7.60 16.03
CA ILE A 134 5.54 6.76 16.51
C ILE A 134 4.95 7.43 17.74
N GLU A 135 3.76 7.98 17.56
CA GLU A 135 3.04 8.69 18.62
C GLU A 135 1.93 7.83 19.24
N ASP A 136 1.42 8.28 20.38
CA ASP A 136 0.28 7.62 21.03
C ASP A 136 -0.93 7.55 20.11
N GLY A 137 -1.53 6.36 19.99
CA GLY A 137 -2.67 6.09 19.13
C GLY A 137 -2.36 5.74 17.69
N ASP A 138 -1.12 5.88 17.20
CA ASP A 138 -0.72 5.53 15.84
C ASP A 138 -0.94 4.05 15.54
N LEU A 139 -1.31 3.77 14.28
CA LEU A 139 -1.31 2.41 13.75
C LEU A 139 0.07 2.03 13.22
N VAL A 140 0.73 1.12 13.88
CA VAL A 140 2.10 0.67 13.53
C VAL A 140 2.03 -0.60 12.71
N LEU A 141 2.52 -0.55 11.46
CA LEU A 141 2.67 -1.73 10.60
C LEU A 141 3.92 -2.50 11.00
N ILE A 142 3.76 -3.77 11.30
CA ILE A 142 4.81 -4.65 11.82
C ILE A 142 4.97 -5.84 10.89
N LYS A 143 6.21 -6.10 10.48
CA LYS A 143 6.59 -7.35 9.82
C LYS A 143 6.86 -8.40 10.88
N GLN A 144 6.12 -9.51 10.84
CA GLN A 144 6.32 -10.65 11.76
C GLN A 144 7.71 -11.25 11.57
N GLN A 145 8.52 -11.23 12.61
CA GLN A 145 9.88 -11.75 12.59
C GLN A 145 10.37 -11.97 14.03
N ALA A 146 10.99 -13.11 14.29
CA ALA A 146 11.48 -13.47 15.64
C ALA A 146 12.90 -12.97 15.93
N THR A 147 13.58 -12.40 14.95
CA THR A 147 14.96 -11.92 15.09
C THR A 147 15.05 -10.44 14.77
N ALA A 148 15.95 -9.74 15.44
CA ALA A 148 16.21 -8.32 15.22
C ALA A 148 17.71 -8.03 15.17
N LYS A 149 18.07 -6.91 14.56
CA LYS A 149 19.42 -6.35 14.50
C LYS A 149 19.47 -5.06 15.32
N ASP A 150 20.67 -4.65 15.70
CA ASP A 150 20.88 -3.37 16.38
C ASP A 150 20.33 -2.22 15.54
N GLY A 151 19.53 -1.38 16.19
CA GLY A 151 18.86 -0.25 15.57
C GLY A 151 17.47 -0.54 15.01
N ASP A 152 17.06 -1.81 14.93
CA ASP A 152 15.67 -2.14 14.52
C ASP A 152 14.69 -1.64 15.59
N HIS A 153 13.58 -1.04 15.17
CA HIS A 153 12.42 -0.81 16.02
C HIS A 153 11.60 -2.09 16.08
N VAL A 154 11.46 -2.67 17.24
CA VAL A 154 10.81 -3.98 17.42
C VAL A 154 9.58 -3.89 18.27
N VAL A 155 8.63 -4.77 17.99
CA VAL A 155 7.62 -5.19 18.97
C VAL A 155 8.21 -6.36 19.74
N ALA A 156 8.35 -6.19 21.03
CA ALA A 156 8.89 -7.21 21.92
C ALA A 156 7.91 -7.50 23.06
N LEU A 157 7.85 -8.77 23.46
CA LEU A 157 7.23 -9.19 24.70
C LEU A 157 8.33 -9.31 25.76
N VAL A 158 8.16 -8.62 26.86
CA VAL A 158 9.01 -8.67 28.05
C VAL A 158 8.11 -9.01 29.21
N ASP A 159 8.33 -10.11 29.85
CA ASP A 159 7.54 -10.61 30.99
C ASP A 159 6.01 -10.63 30.69
N GLY A 160 5.66 -10.91 29.44
CA GLY A 160 4.25 -11.01 28.98
C GLY A 160 3.63 -9.70 28.50
N GLU A 161 4.29 -8.56 28.67
CA GLU A 161 3.83 -7.26 28.19
C GLU A 161 4.47 -6.88 26.85
N SER A 162 3.66 -6.35 25.93
CA SER A 162 4.14 -5.90 24.63
C SER A 162 4.65 -4.47 24.70
N THR A 163 5.79 -4.21 24.06
CA THR A 163 6.34 -2.87 23.94
C THR A 163 7.01 -2.64 22.60
N ILE A 164 7.01 -1.38 22.11
CA ILE A 164 7.78 -0.97 20.92
C ILE A 164 9.00 -0.18 21.40
N LYS A 165 10.19 -0.64 21.03
CA LYS A 165 11.47 -0.02 21.40
C LYS A 165 12.50 -0.24 20.29
N GLU A 166 13.60 0.53 20.33
CA GLU A 166 14.78 0.24 19.54
C GLU A 166 15.53 -0.95 20.20
N PHE A 167 15.78 -1.97 19.39
CA PHE A 167 16.54 -3.13 19.81
C PHE A 167 18.04 -2.84 19.76
N ARG A 168 18.76 -3.23 20.80
CA ARG A 168 20.22 -3.20 20.83
C ARG A 168 20.74 -4.39 21.62
N ARG A 169 21.77 -5.03 21.09
CA ARG A 169 22.47 -6.09 21.80
C ARG A 169 23.81 -5.55 22.35
N ASP A 170 24.03 -5.68 23.65
CA ASP A 170 25.28 -5.34 24.27
C ASP A 170 25.80 -6.59 24.97
N LYS A 171 26.91 -7.17 24.43
CA LYS A 171 27.55 -8.40 24.93
C LYS A 171 26.51 -9.51 25.20
N ASN A 172 26.12 -9.68 26.47
CA ASN A 172 25.26 -10.75 26.93
C ASN A 172 23.82 -10.27 27.29
N VAL A 173 23.52 -9.01 27.09
CA VAL A 173 22.21 -8.45 27.42
C VAL A 173 21.56 -7.81 26.21
N VAL A 174 20.23 -7.77 26.20
CA VAL A 174 19.47 -7.01 25.24
C VAL A 174 18.97 -5.74 25.91
N LEU A 175 19.17 -4.62 25.22
CA LEU A 175 18.63 -3.32 25.61
C LEU A 175 17.47 -2.97 24.68
N LEU A 176 16.34 -2.61 25.25
CA LEU A 176 15.21 -2.05 24.54
C LEU A 176 15.15 -0.55 24.86
N ASN A 177 15.66 0.26 23.93
CA ASN A 177 15.82 1.69 24.11
C ASN A 177 14.58 2.46 23.68
N PRO A 178 14.04 3.35 24.49
CA PRO A 178 13.03 4.30 24.05
C PRO A 178 13.66 5.32 23.08
N LYS A 179 12.88 5.78 22.12
CA LYS A 179 13.18 6.92 21.25
C LYS A 179 12.15 8.01 21.53
N SER A 180 12.33 8.70 22.64
CA SER A 180 11.37 9.71 23.10
C SER A 180 12.03 11.06 23.32
N THR A 181 11.27 12.11 23.12
CA THR A 181 11.61 13.47 23.53
C THR A 181 11.54 13.63 25.05
N ASP A 182 10.76 12.78 25.72
CA ASP A 182 10.64 12.73 27.17
C ASP A 182 11.74 11.82 27.76
N LYS A 183 12.65 12.40 28.51
CA LYS A 183 13.78 11.71 29.18
C LYS A 183 13.36 10.86 30.39
N SER A 184 12.10 10.86 30.78
CA SER A 184 11.58 9.99 31.85
C SER A 184 11.58 8.51 31.42
N TYR A 185 11.39 8.24 30.11
CA TYR A 185 11.51 6.90 29.56
C TYR A 185 12.94 6.40 29.64
N LYS A 186 13.14 5.24 30.27
CA LYS A 186 14.47 4.62 30.44
C LYS A 186 14.60 3.36 29.59
N PRO A 187 15.83 2.99 29.20
CA PRO A 187 16.09 1.68 28.58
C PRO A 187 15.64 0.53 29.49
N ILE A 188 15.06 -0.49 28.86
CA ILE A 188 14.76 -1.76 29.53
C ILE A 188 15.92 -2.69 29.28
N VAL A 189 16.58 -3.11 30.36
CA VAL A 189 17.63 -4.14 30.31
C VAL A 189 16.97 -5.49 30.45
N VAL A 190 16.96 -6.28 29.37
CA VAL A 190 16.31 -7.58 29.38
C VAL A 190 17.29 -8.65 29.77
N THR A 191 17.06 -9.27 30.92
CA THR A 191 17.87 -10.38 31.47
C THR A 191 17.11 -11.70 31.45
N SER A 192 15.82 -11.69 31.11
CA SER A 192 14.93 -12.84 31.18
C SER A 192 14.16 -13.00 29.84
N ASP A 193 12.93 -13.44 29.91
CA ASP A 193 12.09 -13.83 28.75
C ASP A 193 11.83 -12.66 27.78
N LEU A 194 12.62 -12.61 26.71
CA LEU A 194 12.42 -11.69 25.59
C LEU A 194 11.95 -12.47 24.36
N LYS A 195 10.81 -12.06 23.81
CA LYS A 195 10.34 -12.57 22.52
C LYS A 195 10.12 -11.41 21.56
N VAL A 196 10.95 -11.33 20.51
CA VAL A 196 10.70 -10.41 19.41
C VAL A 196 9.52 -10.95 18.59
N GLN A 197 8.49 -10.14 18.43
CA GLN A 197 7.28 -10.48 17.67
C GLN A 197 7.36 -9.97 16.23
N GLY A 198 8.08 -8.88 16.01
CA GLY A 198 8.26 -8.31 14.70
C GLY A 198 9.05 -7.01 14.70
N ILE A 199 9.28 -6.53 13.47
CA ILE A 199 10.01 -5.29 13.20
C ILE A 199 9.02 -4.26 12.65
N VAL A 200 9.10 -3.05 13.14
CA VAL A 200 8.32 -1.91 12.66
C VAL A 200 8.72 -1.58 11.22
N VAL A 201 7.74 -1.50 10.33
CA VAL A 201 7.90 -1.08 8.93
C VAL A 201 7.63 0.41 8.80
N THR A 202 6.50 0.87 9.35
CA THR A 202 6.09 2.27 9.36
C THR A 202 5.00 2.49 10.40
N ALA A 203 4.78 3.74 10.78
CA ALA A 203 3.61 4.16 11.53
C ALA A 203 2.68 4.97 10.62
N LEU A 204 1.38 4.87 10.84
CA LEU A 204 0.33 5.63 10.18
C LEU A 204 -0.28 6.56 11.22
N THR A 205 -0.08 7.84 11.03
CA THR A 205 -0.56 8.89 11.94
C THR A 205 -1.90 9.45 11.47
N GLY A 206 -2.77 9.84 12.39
CA GLY A 206 -3.97 10.60 12.06
C GLY A 206 -5.10 9.82 11.39
N ILE A 207 -5.21 8.51 11.65
CA ILE A 207 -6.31 7.67 11.15
C ILE A 207 -7.35 7.44 12.26
#